data_03d10cd290f863045838bf03bcb4e9fb
#
_entry.id   03d10cd290f863045838bf03bcb4e9fb
#
_cell.length_a   1.000
_cell.length_b   1.000
_cell.length_c   1.000
_cell.angle_alpha   90.00
_cell.angle_beta   90.00
_cell.angle_gamma   90.00
#
_symmetry.space_group_name_H-M   'P 1'
#
loop_
_entity.id
_entity.type
_entity.pdbx_description
1 polymer ?
#
loop_
_entity_poly.entity_id
_entity_poly.type
_entity_poly.pdbx_seq_one_letter_code
_entity_poly.pdbx_strand_id
1 'polypeptide(L)'
;GEQELSSIIGNLLDNAIEATQRSPLPHAPVEVLIKLSEQELIIEVADQGVGIKPEIRERIFERGSTTKTRGDHGIGLYLIESYVTQAGGAIEVADNTPRGAIFSLFIPASGTVRQLEDTDYAT
;
A
#
# COMPACT_ATOMS: atom_id res chain seq x y z
N GLY A 1 5.05 0.41 -13.98
CA GLY A 1 5.81 -0.80 -14.24
C GLY A 1 6.31 -1.44 -12.97
N GLU A 2 7.28 -2.29 -13.12
CA GLU A 2 7.80 -3.03 -11.99
C GLU A 2 8.42 -2.13 -10.95
N GLN A 3 9.08 -1.07 -11.39
CA GLN A 3 9.73 -0.18 -10.46
C GLN A 3 8.72 0.56 -9.60
N GLU A 4 7.63 0.99 -10.21
CA GLU A 4 6.59 1.67 -9.46
C GLU A 4 5.95 0.73 -8.45
N LEU A 5 5.69 -0.50 -8.85
CA LEU A 5 5.06 -1.45 -7.95
C LEU A 5 5.99 -1.79 -6.79
N SER A 6 7.26 -2.01 -7.07
CA SER A 6 8.25 -2.25 -6.02
C SER A 6 8.30 -1.09 -5.04
N SER A 7 8.30 0.12 -5.57
CA SER A 7 8.36 1.32 -4.76
C SER A 7 7.13 1.44 -3.87
N ILE A 8 5.97 1.12 -4.42
CA ILE A 8 4.73 1.16 -3.68
C ILE A 8 4.76 0.18 -2.52
N ILE A 9 5.16 -1.05 -2.80
CA ILE A 9 5.23 -2.06 -1.75
C ILE A 9 6.23 -1.66 -0.68
N GLY A 10 7.39 -1.15 -1.09
CA GLY A 10 8.39 -0.69 -0.13
C GLY A 10 7.86 0.41 0.76
N ASN A 11 7.11 1.36 0.18
CA ASN A 11 6.57 2.46 0.97
C ASN A 11 5.49 1.99 1.93
N LEU A 12 4.65 1.06 1.50
CA LEU A 12 3.64 0.51 2.39
C LEU A 12 4.29 -0.25 3.54
N LEU A 13 5.36 -0.97 3.27
CA LEU A 13 6.10 -1.66 4.31
C LEU A 13 6.75 -0.69 5.28
N ASP A 14 7.36 0.36 4.77
CA ASP A 14 7.96 1.38 5.63
C ASP A 14 6.92 2.00 6.55
N ASN A 15 5.75 2.31 6.00
CA ASN A 15 4.67 2.88 6.81
C ASN A 15 4.25 1.91 7.91
N ALA A 16 4.12 0.64 7.58
CA ALA A 16 3.69 -0.36 8.54
C ALA A 16 4.73 -0.55 9.64
N ILE A 17 6.00 -0.57 9.26
CA ILE A 17 7.08 -0.72 10.22
C ILE A 17 7.11 0.46 11.18
N GLU A 18 6.99 1.67 10.64
CA GLU A 18 6.99 2.86 11.50
C GLU A 18 5.82 2.88 12.45
N ALA A 19 4.64 2.51 11.96
CA ALA A 19 3.46 2.46 12.83
C ALA A 19 3.65 1.44 13.94
N THR A 20 4.27 0.31 13.62
CA THR A 20 4.53 -0.73 14.60
C THR A 20 5.53 -0.26 15.64
N GLN A 21 6.58 0.43 15.21
CA GLN A 21 7.61 0.91 16.12
C GLN A 21 7.07 1.92 17.11
N ARG A 22 6.01 2.64 16.76
CA ARG A 22 5.41 3.61 17.65
C ARG A 22 4.34 3.01 18.55
N SER A 23 4.09 1.71 18.43
CA SER A 23 3.08 1.04 19.20
C SER A 23 3.69 0.43 20.47
N PRO A 24 2.85 -0.07 21.39
CA PRO A 24 3.36 -0.78 22.55
C PRO A 24 4.11 -2.07 22.20
N LEU A 25 3.93 -2.57 20.99
CA LEU A 25 4.61 -3.79 20.55
C LEU A 25 5.50 -3.48 19.36
N PRO A 26 6.62 -2.79 19.59
CA PRO A 26 7.41 -2.27 18.46
C PRO A 26 8.05 -3.33 17.58
N HIS A 27 8.10 -4.56 18.05
CA HIS A 27 8.69 -5.65 17.27
C HIS A 27 7.66 -6.62 16.73
N ALA A 28 6.38 -6.27 16.79
CA ALA A 28 5.36 -7.12 16.21
C ALA A 28 5.56 -7.24 14.72
N PRO A 29 5.29 -8.40 14.14
CA PRO A 29 5.55 -8.59 12.71
C PRO A 29 4.55 -7.83 11.84
N VAL A 30 5.04 -7.42 10.69
CA VAL A 30 4.20 -6.90 9.62
C VAL A 30 3.94 -8.07 8.67
N GLU A 31 2.68 -8.27 8.31
CA GLU A 31 2.31 -9.36 7.43
C GLU A 31 2.01 -8.83 6.05
N VAL A 32 2.52 -9.53 5.04
CA VAL A 32 2.30 -9.14 3.65
C VAL A 32 1.71 -10.33 2.93
N LEU A 33 0.60 -10.09 2.25
CA LEU A 33 -0.03 -11.08 1.40
C LEU A 33 0.00 -10.57 -0.03
N ILE A 34 0.48 -11.39 -0.95
CA ILE A 34 0.45 -11.08 -2.37
C ILE A 34 -0.22 -12.23 -3.09
N LYS A 35 -1.23 -11.92 -3.86
CA LYS A 35 -2.05 -12.91 -4.53
C LYS A 35 -2.27 -12.49 -5.96
N LEU A 36 -1.89 -13.35 -6.89
CA LEU A 36 -2.09 -13.06 -8.31
C LEU A 36 -3.01 -14.11 -8.89
N SER A 37 -4.07 -13.66 -9.53
CA SER A 37 -4.98 -14.55 -10.23
C SER A 37 -5.15 -14.04 -11.64
N GLU A 38 -6.04 -14.71 -12.39
CA GLU A 38 -6.33 -14.25 -13.73
C GLU A 38 -7.13 -12.96 -13.74
N GLN A 39 -7.75 -12.63 -12.61
CA GLN A 39 -8.59 -11.44 -12.53
C GLN A 39 -7.87 -10.24 -11.94
N GLU A 40 -6.98 -10.46 -10.98
CA GLU A 40 -6.42 -9.32 -10.30
C GLU A 40 -5.19 -9.69 -9.49
N LEU A 41 -4.42 -8.66 -9.19
CA LEU A 41 -3.34 -8.72 -8.23
C LEU A 41 -3.81 -8.08 -6.94
N ILE A 42 -3.68 -8.79 -5.83
CA ILE A 42 -4.06 -8.28 -4.51
C ILE A 42 -2.81 -8.22 -3.66
N ILE A 43 -2.58 -7.08 -3.03
CA ILE A 43 -1.47 -6.89 -2.11
C ILE A 43 -2.03 -6.34 -0.82
N GLU A 44 -1.78 -7.04 0.29
CA GLU A 44 -2.20 -6.58 1.61
C GLU A 44 -1.01 -6.43 2.51
N VAL A 45 -0.95 -5.32 3.22
CA VAL A 45 0.08 -5.07 4.22
C VAL A 45 -0.62 -4.79 5.53
N ALA A 46 -0.45 -5.69 6.50
CA ALA A 46 -1.13 -5.61 7.78
C ALA A 46 -0.11 -5.39 8.88
N ASP A 47 -0.35 -4.37 9.71
CA ASP A 47 0.53 -4.11 10.84
C ASP A 47 -0.25 -4.16 12.15
N GLN A 48 0.48 -4.24 13.25
CA GLN A 48 -0.11 -4.18 14.58
C GLN A 48 0.32 -2.90 15.28
N GLY A 49 0.43 -1.84 14.51
CA GLY A 49 0.90 -0.57 15.00
C GLY A 49 -0.18 0.25 15.68
N VAL A 50 0.01 1.57 15.63
CA VAL A 50 -0.89 2.49 16.32
C VAL A 50 -2.23 2.64 15.63
N GLY A 51 -2.35 2.17 14.39
CA GLY A 51 -3.60 2.28 13.68
C GLY A 51 -3.82 3.67 13.11
N ILE A 52 -4.99 3.88 12.54
CA ILE A 52 -5.36 5.15 11.92
C ILE A 52 -6.67 5.60 12.51
N LYS A 53 -6.69 6.82 13.06
CA LYS A 53 -7.90 7.34 13.67
C LYS A 53 -8.98 7.53 12.61
N PRO A 54 -10.24 7.27 12.97
CA PRO A 54 -11.32 7.39 11.99
C PRO A 54 -11.41 8.76 11.34
N GLU A 55 -11.15 9.82 12.09
CA GLU A 55 -11.26 11.17 11.55
C GLU A 55 -10.16 11.47 10.55
N ILE A 56 -9.07 10.68 10.56
CA ILE A 56 -7.98 10.87 9.62
C ILE A 56 -8.14 9.94 8.42
N ARG A 57 -8.81 8.81 8.63
CA ARG A 57 -8.85 7.75 7.62
C ARG A 57 -9.36 8.25 6.28
N GLU A 58 -10.38 9.09 6.29
CA GLU A 58 -10.98 9.56 5.05
C GLU A 58 -10.03 10.45 4.26
N ARG A 59 -9.00 10.97 4.91
CA ARG A 59 -8.13 11.95 4.29
C ARG A 59 -6.72 11.47 4.08
N ILE A 60 -6.43 10.20 4.40
CA ILE A 60 -5.03 9.76 4.35
C ILE A 60 -4.48 9.71 2.94
N PHE A 61 -5.35 9.65 1.94
CA PHE A 61 -4.91 9.64 0.55
C PHE A 61 -4.89 11.01 -0.07
N GLU A 62 -5.28 12.03 0.66
CA GLU A 62 -5.25 13.39 0.13
C GLU A 62 -3.81 13.88 0.07
N ARG A 63 -3.54 14.68 -0.95
CA ARG A 63 -2.22 15.24 -1.10
C ARG A 63 -1.92 16.13 0.09
N GLY A 64 -0.77 15.88 0.73
CA GLY A 64 -0.34 16.69 1.85
C GLY A 64 -1.03 16.37 3.15
N SER A 65 -1.92 15.38 3.18
CA SER A 65 -2.65 15.07 4.39
C SER A 65 -1.78 14.34 5.39
N THR A 66 -0.78 13.62 4.92
CA THR A 66 0.07 12.89 5.85
C THR A 66 1.05 13.85 6.43
N THR A 67 0.84 14.20 7.64
CA THR A 67 1.75 15.09 8.31
C THR A 67 2.95 14.35 8.81
N LYS A 68 3.23 13.28 8.21
CA LYS A 68 4.28 12.48 8.70
C LYS A 68 5.57 13.16 8.56
N THR A 69 6.30 13.06 9.57
CA THR A 69 7.61 13.60 9.58
C THR A 69 8.56 12.80 8.76
N ARG A 70 8.09 11.75 8.21
CA ARG A 70 8.95 10.94 7.38
C ARG A 70 8.71 11.21 5.93
N GLY A 71 8.50 12.45 5.60
CA GLY A 71 8.30 12.83 4.23
C GLY A 71 9.45 12.52 3.31
N ASP A 72 10.59 12.21 3.88
CA ASP A 72 11.74 11.85 3.07
C ASP A 72 11.75 10.39 2.65
N HIS A 73 10.69 9.67 2.94
CA HIS A 73 10.61 8.25 2.59
C HIS A 73 9.96 8.01 1.25
N GLY A 74 9.99 8.98 0.38
CA GLY A 74 9.56 8.77 -0.97
C GLY A 74 8.08 8.99 -1.18
N ILE A 75 7.42 8.02 -1.78
CA ILE A 75 6.07 8.21 -2.29
C ILE A 75 5.06 8.27 -1.16
N GLY A 76 4.24 9.32 -1.15
CA GLY A 76 3.15 9.41 -0.20
C GLY A 76 1.95 8.58 -0.63
N LEU A 77 1.02 8.41 0.30
CA LEU A 77 -0.17 7.62 0.01
C LEU A 77 -0.97 8.20 -1.15
N TYR A 78 -0.94 9.52 -1.31
CA TYR A 78 -1.59 10.16 -2.43
C TYR A 78 -1.10 9.60 -3.77
N LEU A 79 0.21 9.44 -3.90
CA LEU A 79 0.77 8.95 -5.16
C LEU A 79 0.49 7.47 -5.36
N ILE A 80 0.46 6.72 -4.27
CA ILE A 80 0.11 5.30 -4.35
C ILE A 80 -1.33 5.15 -4.84
N GLU A 81 -2.23 5.92 -4.29
CA GLU A 81 -3.61 5.87 -4.74
C GLU A 81 -3.73 6.28 -6.21
N SER A 82 -3.00 7.31 -6.61
CA SER A 82 -3.02 7.76 -8.00
C SER A 82 -2.58 6.65 -8.93
N TYR A 83 -1.50 5.98 -8.59
CA TYR A 83 -1.01 4.89 -9.43
C TYR A 83 -2.04 3.77 -9.54
N VAL A 84 -2.59 3.36 -8.42
CA VAL A 84 -3.54 2.25 -8.39
C VAL A 84 -4.81 2.62 -9.17
N THR A 85 -5.28 3.84 -8.99
CA THR A 85 -6.47 4.31 -9.71
C THR A 85 -6.23 4.33 -11.21
N GLN A 86 -5.08 4.79 -11.64
CA GLN A 86 -4.75 4.81 -13.06
C GLN A 86 -4.66 3.42 -13.64
N ALA A 87 -4.31 2.45 -12.83
CA ALA A 87 -4.28 1.05 -13.27
C ALA A 87 -5.66 0.42 -13.27
N GLY A 88 -6.68 1.17 -12.89
CA GLY A 88 -8.05 0.66 -12.88
C GLY A 88 -8.39 -0.07 -11.59
N GLY A 89 -7.57 0.07 -10.56
CA GLY A 89 -7.77 -0.64 -9.32
C GLY A 89 -8.22 0.25 -8.17
N ALA A 90 -8.01 -0.23 -6.97
CA ALA A 90 -8.44 0.48 -5.78
C ALA A 90 -7.46 0.20 -4.63
N ILE A 91 -7.42 1.13 -3.68
CA ILE A 91 -6.68 0.91 -2.45
C ILE A 91 -7.65 1.16 -1.31
N GLU A 92 -7.59 0.31 -0.30
CA GLU A 92 -8.46 0.40 0.86
C GLU A 92 -7.64 0.31 2.12
N VAL A 93 -8.17 0.91 3.18
CA VAL A 93 -7.56 0.79 4.50
C VAL A 93 -8.62 0.36 5.48
N ALA A 94 -8.26 -0.56 6.37
CA ALA A 94 -9.16 -1.07 7.38
C ALA A 94 -8.40 -1.23 8.69
N ASP A 95 -9.14 -1.39 9.77
CA ASP A 95 -8.52 -1.67 11.06
C ASP A 95 -8.09 -3.12 11.13
N ASN A 96 -6.92 -3.33 11.71
CA ASN A 96 -6.48 -4.69 12.03
C ASN A 96 -6.99 -5.05 13.43
N THR A 97 -7.01 -6.34 13.72
CA THR A 97 -7.44 -6.85 15.01
C THR A 97 -6.27 -7.59 15.64
N PRO A 98 -5.95 -7.25 16.88
CA PRO A 98 -6.65 -6.35 17.82
C PRO A 98 -6.27 -4.90 17.64
N ARG A 99 -5.28 -4.59 16.82
CA ARG A 99 -4.80 -3.24 16.67
C ARG A 99 -4.05 -3.11 15.35
N GLY A 100 -3.98 -1.90 14.82
CA GLY A 100 -3.19 -1.62 13.64
C GLY A 100 -4.05 -1.35 12.44
N ALA A 101 -3.43 -1.43 11.27
CA ALA A 101 -4.11 -1.11 10.02
C ALA A 101 -3.78 -2.16 8.96
N ILE A 102 -4.69 -2.31 8.01
CA ILE A 102 -4.50 -3.18 6.86
C ILE A 102 -4.69 -2.31 5.63
N PHE A 103 -3.65 -2.22 4.81
CA PHE A 103 -3.75 -1.56 3.51
C PHE A 103 -3.86 -2.63 2.45
N SER A 104 -4.87 -2.52 1.60
CA SER A 104 -5.15 -3.51 0.56
C SER A 104 -5.18 -2.84 -0.80
N LEU A 105 -4.40 -3.36 -1.73
CA LEU A 105 -4.38 -2.89 -3.10
C LEU A 105 -5.00 -3.96 -3.99
N PHE A 106 -5.86 -3.51 -4.90
CA PHE A 106 -6.51 -4.38 -5.88
C PHE A 106 -6.20 -3.82 -7.26
N ILE A 107 -5.46 -4.55 -8.05
CA ILE A 107 -5.06 -4.10 -9.38
C ILE A 107 -5.57 -5.11 -10.39
N PRO A 108 -6.39 -4.70 -11.37
CA PRO A 108 -6.94 -5.65 -12.35
C PRO A 108 -5.83 -6.35 -13.10
N ALA A 109 -6.02 -7.63 -13.34
CA ALA A 109 -5.03 -8.43 -14.04
C ALA A 109 -4.79 -7.90 -15.44
N SER A 110 -5.82 -7.31 -16.07
CA SER A 110 -5.65 -6.75 -17.40
C SER A 110 -4.59 -5.66 -17.40
N GLY A 111 -4.53 -4.85 -16.35
CA GLY A 111 -3.49 -3.84 -16.27
C GLY A 111 -2.12 -4.44 -16.02
N THR A 112 -2.06 -5.45 -15.16
CA THR A 112 -0.82 -6.12 -14.84
C THR A 112 -0.29 -6.89 -16.04
N VAL A 113 -1.17 -7.65 -16.67
CA VAL A 113 -0.78 -8.47 -17.81
C VAL A 113 -0.34 -7.58 -18.96
N ARG A 114 -1.02 -6.46 -19.17
CA ARG A 114 -0.64 -5.56 -20.23
C ARG A 114 0.79 -5.07 -20.07
N GLN A 115 1.19 -4.74 -18.85
CA GLN A 115 2.54 -4.28 -18.63
C GLN A 115 3.56 -5.38 -18.90
N LEU A 116 3.23 -6.60 -18.50
CA LEU A 116 4.11 -7.73 -18.76
C LEU A 116 4.21 -8.00 -20.25
N GLU A 117 3.09 -7.92 -20.95
CA GLU A 117 3.08 -8.15 -22.40
C GLU A 117 3.89 -7.09 -23.12
N ASP A 118 3.79 -5.84 -22.69
CA ASP A 118 4.57 -4.78 -23.28
C ASP A 118 6.06 -5.08 -23.14
N THR A 119 6.45 -5.60 -22.00
CA THR A 119 7.84 -5.96 -21.76
C THR A 119 8.25 -7.11 -22.68
N ASP A 120 7.39 -8.11 -22.80
CA ASP A 120 7.68 -9.27 -23.62
C ASP A 120 7.78 -8.88 -25.10
N TYR A 121 6.86 -8.06 -25.54
CA TYR A 121 6.83 -7.68 -26.94
C TYR A 121 7.98 -6.76 -27.33
N ALA A 122 8.61 -6.17 -26.34
CA ALA A 122 9.78 -5.36 -26.62
C ALA A 122 10.98 -6.22 -27.00
N THR A 123 10.89 -7.49 -26.76
CA THR A 123 11.95 -8.41 -27.16
C THR A 123 11.61 -9.05 -28.50
#